data_ae7624372d6571ec55d62d5ae269912f
#
_entry.id   ae7624372d6571ec55d62d5ae269912f
#
_cell.length_a   1.000
_cell.length_b   1.000
_cell.length_c   1.000
_cell.angle_alpha   90.00
_cell.angle_beta   90.00
_cell.angle_gamma   90.00
#
_symmetry.space_group_name_H-M   'P 1'
#
loop_
_entity.id
_entity.type
_entity.pdbx_description
1 polymer ?
#
loop_
_entity_poly.entity_id
_entity_poly.type
_entity_poly.pdbx_seq_one_letter_code
_entity_poly.pdbx_strand_id
1 'polypeptide(L)'
;MRIGFLTDASIEALDWAKQNGFGSVEWNRFDTSFAAPANPDWKTPVAEYAAAARERGLRISAIGALYKNPLDPLQLDFAHATFHRAIDVASLIGVRTISGFPGSVIEVTTNLRGGNPVYDPTENTLPRLLEFWEPIARYAADKGVRIAFEHCPQGQFHLPVMHYNFLGQVAMWERLFNATQCENIGIEWDASHLLCQFVDPVANIHKFGRKIFHVHAKDAFINRQLLEAYGICHHGVAEHRWPGFGQANWAEIIHALLRAGYDSDLNLEGWHDPVLRNHDLAPPPDITLAPVSRQAGQKLEQQGLLLARKWLQQFVPAEH
;
A
#
# COMPACT_ATOMS: atom_id res chain seq x y z
N MET A 1 18.68 1.40 -0.69
CA MET A 1 17.30 1.56 -0.12
C MET A 1 17.18 2.97 0.43
N ARG A 2 16.16 3.73 0.03
CA ARG A 2 15.91 5.11 0.50
C ARG A 2 14.65 5.13 1.36
N ILE A 3 14.49 6.17 2.15
CA ILE A 3 13.23 6.44 2.85
C ILE A 3 12.49 7.51 2.06
N GLY A 4 11.28 7.20 1.66
CA GLY A 4 10.34 8.07 0.98
C GLY A 4 9.01 8.14 1.70
N PHE A 5 7.99 8.66 1.03
CA PHE A 5 6.62 8.67 1.52
C PHE A 5 5.62 8.74 0.37
N LEU A 6 4.38 8.38 0.66
CA LEU A 6 3.27 8.46 -0.29
C LEU A 6 2.84 9.92 -0.44
N THR A 7 2.74 10.39 -1.69
CA THR A 7 2.27 11.75 -1.96
C THR A 7 1.54 11.83 -3.30
N ASP A 8 0.75 12.87 -3.47
CA ASP A 8 0.26 13.25 -4.79
C ASP A 8 1.42 13.79 -5.67
N ALA A 9 1.21 13.81 -6.97
CA ALA A 9 2.24 14.28 -7.91
C ALA A 9 2.26 15.82 -7.98
N SER A 10 2.65 16.47 -6.89
CA SER A 10 2.78 17.92 -6.82
C SER A 10 4.25 18.37 -6.68
N ILE A 11 4.57 19.54 -7.22
CA ILE A 11 5.91 20.13 -7.08
C ILE A 11 6.18 20.52 -5.64
N GLU A 12 5.16 21.00 -4.93
CA GLU A 12 5.22 21.36 -3.52
C GLU A 12 5.63 20.18 -2.65
N ALA A 13 5.10 18.97 -2.95
CA ALA A 13 5.48 17.76 -2.24
C ALA A 13 6.94 17.35 -2.53
N LEU A 14 7.42 17.52 -3.76
CA LEU A 14 8.83 17.29 -4.10
C LEU A 14 9.75 18.28 -3.38
N ASP A 15 9.38 19.56 -3.32
CA ASP A 15 10.15 20.57 -2.60
C ASP A 15 10.22 20.26 -1.12
N TRP A 16 9.10 19.90 -0.52
CA TRP A 16 9.03 19.50 0.88
C TRP A 16 9.86 18.24 1.17
N ALA A 17 9.78 17.23 0.30
CA ALA A 17 10.57 16.00 0.40
C ALA A 17 12.07 16.31 0.40
N LYS A 18 12.53 17.13 -0.55
CA LYS A 18 13.93 17.56 -0.66
C LYS A 18 14.40 18.33 0.58
N GLN A 19 13.62 19.32 1.01
CA GLN A 19 13.94 20.16 2.17
C GLN A 19 14.06 19.35 3.47
N ASN A 20 13.28 18.27 3.57
CA ASN A 20 13.24 17.42 4.75
C ASN A 20 14.07 16.13 4.61
N GLY A 21 14.92 16.02 3.57
CA GLY A 21 15.92 14.99 3.42
C GLY A 21 15.35 13.58 3.12
N PHE A 22 14.19 13.51 2.48
CA PHE A 22 13.70 12.27 1.88
C PHE A 22 14.47 11.94 0.60
N GLY A 23 14.61 10.66 0.30
CA GLY A 23 15.33 10.19 -0.89
C GLY A 23 14.41 9.76 -2.03
N SER A 24 13.14 9.53 -1.74
CA SER A 24 12.14 9.12 -2.73
C SER A 24 10.74 9.57 -2.37
N VAL A 25 9.85 9.44 -3.36
CA VAL A 25 8.40 9.60 -3.22
C VAL A 25 7.71 8.46 -3.95
N GLU A 26 6.56 8.04 -3.45
CA GLU A 26 5.63 7.23 -4.20
C GLU A 26 4.53 8.12 -4.75
N TRP A 27 4.29 8.04 -6.05
CA TRP A 27 3.18 8.75 -6.66
C TRP A 27 1.87 8.01 -6.38
N ASN A 28 1.15 8.45 -5.36
CA ASN A 28 -0.16 7.91 -4.98
C ASN A 28 -1.31 8.67 -5.64
N ARG A 29 -2.55 8.17 -5.54
CA ARG A 29 -3.77 8.76 -6.11
C ARG A 29 -3.67 9.03 -7.62
N PHE A 30 -3.03 8.12 -8.33
CA PHE A 30 -2.82 8.24 -9.77
C PHE A 30 -4.14 8.33 -10.55
N ASP A 31 -5.16 7.61 -10.11
CA ASP A 31 -6.50 7.54 -10.72
C ASP A 31 -7.21 8.90 -10.82
N THR A 32 -6.81 9.88 -10.04
CA THR A 32 -7.36 11.24 -10.00
C THR A 32 -6.33 12.31 -10.37
N SER A 33 -5.13 11.93 -10.77
CA SER A 33 -4.04 12.85 -11.10
C SER A 33 -4.14 13.42 -12.51
N PHE A 34 -3.21 14.33 -12.85
CA PHE A 34 -3.07 14.85 -14.20
C PHE A 34 -2.71 13.79 -15.25
N ALA A 35 -2.27 12.61 -14.84
CA ALA A 35 -1.96 11.48 -15.71
C ALA A 35 -3.09 10.44 -15.81
N ALA A 36 -4.21 10.65 -15.11
CA ALA A 36 -5.35 9.74 -15.13
C ALA A 36 -5.88 9.47 -16.55
N PRO A 37 -6.55 8.34 -16.82
CA PRO A 37 -7.04 8.00 -18.16
C PRO A 37 -7.92 9.06 -18.82
N ALA A 38 -8.65 9.84 -18.03
CA ALA A 38 -9.49 10.93 -18.52
C ALA A 38 -8.70 12.10 -19.16
N ASN A 39 -7.39 12.19 -18.92
CA ASN A 39 -6.55 13.25 -19.47
C ASN A 39 -5.79 12.73 -20.70
N PRO A 40 -6.09 13.19 -21.94
CA PRO A 40 -5.39 12.79 -23.15
C PRO A 40 -3.96 13.34 -23.22
N ASP A 41 -3.71 14.54 -22.67
CA ASP A 41 -2.44 15.29 -22.82
C ASP A 41 -1.49 15.04 -21.62
N TRP A 42 -1.43 13.81 -21.15
CA TRP A 42 -0.69 13.43 -19.96
C TRP A 42 0.83 13.39 -20.08
N LYS A 43 1.37 13.21 -21.29
CA LYS A 43 2.82 12.92 -21.48
C LYS A 43 3.73 14.07 -21.07
N THR A 44 3.36 15.30 -21.44
CA THR A 44 4.16 16.48 -21.10
C THR A 44 4.22 16.74 -19.60
N PRO A 45 3.09 16.87 -18.86
CA PRO A 45 3.15 17.08 -17.41
C PRO A 45 3.82 15.91 -16.65
N VAL A 46 3.69 14.68 -17.15
CA VAL A 46 4.41 13.52 -16.57
C VAL A 46 5.93 13.66 -16.73
N ALA A 47 6.39 14.05 -17.92
CA ALA A 47 7.82 14.26 -18.17
C ALA A 47 8.38 15.41 -17.32
N GLU A 48 7.63 16.51 -17.18
CA GLU A 48 7.98 17.65 -16.34
C GLU A 48 8.07 17.29 -14.87
N TYR A 49 7.09 16.54 -14.34
CA TYR A 49 7.12 16.05 -12.96
C TYR A 49 8.31 15.14 -12.69
N ALA A 50 8.59 14.20 -13.60
CA ALA A 50 9.74 13.31 -13.47
C ALA A 50 11.09 14.07 -13.56
N ALA A 51 11.18 15.10 -14.40
CA ALA A 51 12.34 15.99 -14.47
C ALA A 51 12.52 16.73 -13.14
N ALA A 52 11.45 17.33 -12.62
CA ALA A 52 11.45 18.04 -11.35
C ALA A 52 11.88 17.16 -10.16
N ALA A 53 11.47 15.90 -10.13
CA ALA A 53 11.92 14.94 -9.13
C ALA A 53 13.44 14.67 -9.25
N ARG A 54 13.94 14.42 -10.47
CA ARG A 54 15.38 14.21 -10.72
C ARG A 54 16.24 15.42 -10.35
N GLU A 55 15.83 16.62 -10.69
CA GLU A 55 16.53 17.87 -10.33
C GLU A 55 16.68 18.04 -8.81
N ARG A 56 15.73 17.52 -8.06
CA ARG A 56 15.76 17.50 -6.58
C ARG A 56 16.55 16.33 -6.00
N GLY A 57 17.04 15.41 -6.84
CA GLY A 57 17.70 14.18 -6.41
C GLY A 57 16.74 13.17 -5.78
N LEU A 58 15.45 13.26 -6.10
CA LEU A 58 14.42 12.36 -5.62
C LEU A 58 14.15 11.25 -6.63
N ARG A 59 13.94 10.03 -6.13
CA ARG A 59 13.45 8.90 -6.93
C ARG A 59 11.92 8.81 -6.80
N ILE A 60 11.23 8.60 -7.90
CA ILE A 60 9.85 8.10 -7.86
C ILE A 60 9.96 6.58 -7.73
N SER A 61 9.63 6.04 -6.57
CA SER A 61 9.86 4.64 -6.21
C SER A 61 8.83 3.70 -6.83
N ALA A 62 7.57 4.13 -6.84
CA ALA A 62 6.44 3.41 -7.39
C ALA A 62 5.32 4.38 -7.80
N ILE A 63 4.32 3.87 -8.51
CA ILE A 63 3.08 4.57 -8.85
C ILE A 63 1.91 3.79 -8.26
N GLY A 64 1.26 4.33 -7.23
CA GLY A 64 0.03 3.83 -6.66
C GLY A 64 -1.14 4.08 -7.60
N ALA A 65 -1.46 3.10 -8.45
CA ALA A 65 -2.37 3.25 -9.58
C ALA A 65 -3.83 3.30 -9.15
N LEU A 66 -4.28 2.31 -8.39
CA LEU A 66 -5.68 2.21 -7.97
C LEU A 66 -5.83 1.36 -6.72
N TYR A 67 -6.31 1.97 -5.64
CA TYR A 67 -6.62 1.30 -4.37
C TYR A 67 -8.13 1.14 -4.19
N LYS A 68 -8.78 0.58 -5.21
CA LYS A 68 -10.19 0.19 -5.25
C LYS A 68 -10.29 -1.23 -5.78
N ASN A 69 -11.45 -1.87 -5.63
CA ASN A 69 -11.65 -3.22 -6.16
C ASN A 69 -11.79 -3.21 -7.70
N PRO A 70 -10.75 -3.62 -8.46
CA PRO A 70 -10.82 -3.64 -9.92
C PRO A 70 -11.76 -4.73 -10.48
N LEU A 71 -12.17 -5.71 -9.66
CA LEU A 71 -13.09 -6.77 -10.06
C LEU A 71 -14.57 -6.41 -9.79
N ASP A 72 -14.83 -5.23 -9.25
CA ASP A 72 -16.19 -4.69 -9.18
C ASP A 72 -16.67 -4.39 -10.61
N PRO A 73 -17.79 -4.97 -11.06
CA PRO A 73 -18.33 -4.74 -12.40
C PRO A 73 -18.53 -3.27 -12.76
N LEU A 74 -18.81 -2.41 -11.77
CA LEU A 74 -18.96 -0.96 -11.96
C LEU A 74 -17.63 -0.22 -12.13
N GLN A 75 -16.51 -0.86 -11.84
CA GLN A 75 -15.16 -0.28 -11.87
C GLN A 75 -14.25 -0.92 -12.94
N LEU A 76 -14.66 -2.03 -13.54
CA LEU A 76 -13.82 -2.89 -14.39
C LEU A 76 -13.12 -2.11 -15.50
N ASP A 77 -13.87 -1.38 -16.32
CA ASP A 77 -13.31 -0.62 -17.45
C ASP A 77 -12.42 0.52 -16.98
N PHE A 78 -12.82 1.20 -15.92
CA PHE A 78 -12.02 2.27 -15.31
C PHE A 78 -10.70 1.72 -14.73
N ALA A 79 -10.76 0.60 -14.04
CA ALA A 79 -9.58 -0.05 -13.46
C ALA A 79 -8.61 -0.49 -14.58
N HIS A 80 -9.14 -1.16 -15.62
CA HIS A 80 -8.35 -1.57 -16.77
C HIS A 80 -7.63 -0.39 -17.43
N ALA A 81 -8.35 0.69 -17.72
CA ALA A 81 -7.78 1.89 -18.31
C ALA A 81 -6.73 2.54 -17.39
N THR A 82 -6.98 2.55 -16.07
CA THR A 82 -6.08 3.15 -15.09
C THR A 82 -4.77 2.38 -14.98
N PHE A 83 -4.82 1.05 -14.89
CA PHE A 83 -3.59 0.25 -14.80
C PHE A 83 -2.79 0.29 -16.10
N HIS A 84 -3.41 0.25 -17.26
CA HIS A 84 -2.70 0.43 -18.54
C HIS A 84 -2.03 1.79 -18.62
N ARG A 85 -2.72 2.88 -18.23
CA ARG A 85 -2.14 4.22 -18.21
C ARG A 85 -0.99 4.33 -17.21
N ALA A 86 -1.11 3.74 -16.01
CA ALA A 86 -0.04 3.74 -15.01
C ALA A 86 1.21 3.00 -15.52
N ILE A 87 1.04 1.89 -16.23
CA ILE A 87 2.14 1.15 -16.88
C ILE A 87 2.83 2.02 -17.94
N ASP A 88 2.06 2.71 -18.78
CA ASP A 88 2.62 3.62 -19.81
C ASP A 88 3.42 4.76 -19.19
N VAL A 89 2.89 5.36 -18.13
CA VAL A 89 3.57 6.42 -17.36
C VAL A 89 4.84 5.87 -16.71
N ALA A 90 4.75 4.75 -16.02
CA ALA A 90 5.90 4.10 -15.36
C ALA A 90 7.03 3.83 -16.36
N SER A 91 6.70 3.25 -17.51
CA SER A 91 7.65 2.99 -18.59
C SER A 91 8.27 4.30 -19.14
N LEU A 92 7.46 5.33 -19.35
CA LEU A 92 7.93 6.62 -19.89
C LEU A 92 8.97 7.29 -18.97
N ILE A 93 8.78 7.22 -17.65
CA ILE A 93 9.65 7.92 -16.70
C ILE A 93 10.68 7.01 -16.00
N GLY A 94 10.72 5.74 -16.37
CA GLY A 94 11.68 4.76 -15.85
C GLY A 94 11.35 4.25 -14.44
N VAL A 95 10.10 4.32 -14.00
CA VAL A 95 9.62 3.68 -12.77
C VAL A 95 9.33 2.22 -13.04
N ARG A 96 9.87 1.32 -12.21
CA ARG A 96 9.76 -0.13 -12.43
C ARG A 96 8.53 -0.77 -11.80
N THR A 97 7.83 -0.08 -10.90
CA THR A 97 6.75 -0.67 -10.10
C THR A 97 5.50 0.20 -10.15
N ILE A 98 4.38 -0.42 -10.49
CA ILE A 98 3.06 0.13 -10.21
C ILE A 98 2.40 -0.68 -9.11
N SER A 99 1.52 -0.07 -8.34
CA SER A 99 0.84 -0.73 -7.22
C SER A 99 -0.66 -0.44 -7.20
N GLY A 100 -1.35 -1.20 -6.38
CA GLY A 100 -2.79 -1.09 -6.18
C GLY A 100 -3.39 -2.38 -5.62
N PHE A 101 -4.72 -2.40 -5.45
CA PHE A 101 -5.39 -3.60 -4.98
C PHE A 101 -5.61 -4.62 -6.10
N PRO A 102 -5.40 -5.91 -5.83
CA PRO A 102 -5.71 -6.97 -6.80
C PRO A 102 -7.22 -7.14 -7.00
N GLY A 103 -8.01 -6.78 -6.02
CA GLY A 103 -9.45 -6.95 -6.01
C GLY A 103 -9.92 -8.30 -5.46
N SER A 104 -11.22 -8.45 -5.43
CA SER A 104 -11.91 -9.67 -5.02
C SER A 104 -13.31 -9.70 -5.61
N VAL A 105 -13.83 -10.89 -5.89
CA VAL A 105 -15.23 -11.05 -6.23
C VAL A 105 -16.05 -11.09 -4.93
N ILE A 106 -17.00 -10.18 -4.81
CA ILE A 106 -17.89 -10.13 -3.64
C ILE A 106 -19.16 -10.87 -4.01
N GLU A 107 -19.28 -12.10 -3.55
CA GLU A 107 -20.52 -12.87 -3.65
C GLU A 107 -21.18 -12.96 -2.28
N VAL A 108 -22.41 -12.47 -2.19
CA VAL A 108 -23.26 -12.72 -1.03
C VAL A 108 -23.86 -14.11 -1.21
N THR A 109 -23.20 -15.13 -0.67
CA THR A 109 -23.78 -16.47 -0.68
C THR A 109 -24.89 -16.56 0.35
N THR A 110 -26.05 -17.06 -0.07
CA THR A 110 -27.23 -17.26 0.78
C THR A 110 -27.15 -18.51 1.67
N ASN A 111 -26.02 -19.21 1.73
CA ASN A 111 -25.83 -20.33 2.62
C ASN A 111 -25.59 -19.85 4.06
N LEU A 112 -26.69 -19.47 4.68
CA LEU A 112 -26.75 -18.90 6.00
C LEU A 112 -26.82 -20.00 7.07
N ARG A 113 -25.72 -20.44 7.62
CA ARG A 113 -25.74 -20.98 8.99
C ARG A 113 -25.78 -19.78 9.95
N GLY A 114 -26.95 -19.51 10.51
CA GLY A 114 -27.12 -18.44 11.48
C GLY A 114 -27.20 -17.00 10.88
N GLY A 115 -27.55 -16.86 9.61
CA GLY A 115 -27.80 -15.53 9.03
C GLY A 115 -26.59 -14.78 8.49
N ASN A 116 -25.37 -15.32 8.59
CA ASN A 116 -24.16 -14.68 8.10
C ASN A 116 -23.73 -15.22 6.73
N PRO A 117 -23.40 -14.37 5.73
CA PRO A 117 -22.85 -14.82 4.47
C PRO A 117 -21.49 -15.52 4.71
N VAL A 118 -21.29 -16.70 4.15
CA VAL A 118 -19.99 -17.37 4.10
C VAL A 118 -19.31 -16.94 2.80
N TYR A 119 -18.14 -16.32 2.93
CA TYR A 119 -17.32 -15.90 1.82
C TYR A 119 -16.14 -16.84 1.65
N ASP A 120 -16.06 -17.53 0.51
CA ASP A 120 -14.85 -18.23 0.10
C ASP A 120 -14.22 -17.49 -1.09
N PRO A 121 -13.13 -16.76 -0.86
CA PRO A 121 -12.48 -16.01 -1.93
C PRO A 121 -11.79 -16.90 -2.96
N THR A 122 -11.54 -18.15 -2.65
CA THR A 122 -10.69 -19.03 -3.48
C THR A 122 -11.34 -19.53 -4.72
N GLU A 123 -12.59 -20.01 -4.65
CA GLU A 123 -13.24 -20.69 -5.77
C GLU A 123 -13.65 -19.72 -6.88
N ASN A 124 -14.16 -18.54 -6.53
CA ASN A 124 -14.71 -17.60 -7.49
C ASN A 124 -13.77 -16.43 -7.80
N THR A 125 -12.96 -16.00 -6.85
CA THR A 125 -12.08 -14.83 -7.03
C THR A 125 -10.84 -15.16 -7.83
N LEU A 126 -10.13 -16.25 -7.53
CA LEU A 126 -8.83 -16.53 -8.15
C LEU A 126 -8.90 -16.65 -9.68
N PRO A 127 -9.84 -17.38 -10.29
CA PRO A 127 -9.96 -17.44 -11.74
C PRO A 127 -10.22 -16.07 -12.38
N ARG A 128 -11.13 -15.28 -11.81
CA ARG A 128 -11.46 -13.93 -12.28
C ARG A 128 -10.29 -12.96 -12.13
N LEU A 129 -9.55 -13.10 -11.05
CA LEU A 129 -8.35 -12.31 -10.80
C LEU A 129 -7.28 -12.60 -11.84
N LEU A 130 -7.02 -13.86 -12.17
CA LEU A 130 -6.07 -14.24 -13.21
C LEU A 130 -6.52 -13.76 -14.60
N GLU A 131 -7.80 -13.93 -14.94
CA GLU A 131 -8.39 -13.44 -16.18
C GLU A 131 -8.18 -11.93 -16.37
N PHE A 132 -8.35 -11.14 -15.31
CA PHE A 132 -8.15 -9.69 -15.35
C PHE A 132 -6.67 -9.31 -15.38
N TRP A 133 -5.85 -9.91 -14.50
CA TRP A 133 -4.50 -9.42 -14.27
C TRP A 133 -3.44 -9.98 -15.22
N GLU A 134 -3.56 -11.20 -15.72
CA GLU A 134 -2.50 -11.75 -16.55
C GLU A 134 -2.28 -11.00 -17.87
N PRO A 135 -3.32 -10.54 -18.61
CA PRO A 135 -3.12 -9.69 -19.77
C PRO A 135 -2.40 -8.37 -19.41
N ILE A 136 -2.78 -7.73 -18.30
CA ILE A 136 -2.17 -6.49 -17.81
C ILE A 136 -0.72 -6.74 -17.38
N ALA A 137 -0.44 -7.86 -16.72
CA ALA A 137 0.91 -8.20 -16.29
C ALA A 137 1.84 -8.50 -17.47
N ARG A 138 1.36 -9.17 -18.51
CA ARG A 138 2.12 -9.35 -19.76
C ARG A 138 2.43 -8.02 -20.43
N TYR A 139 1.44 -7.13 -20.54
CA TYR A 139 1.65 -5.78 -21.05
C TYR A 139 2.68 -4.98 -20.23
N ALA A 140 2.63 -5.10 -18.91
CA ALA A 140 3.61 -4.47 -18.01
C ALA A 140 5.02 -5.05 -18.20
N ALA A 141 5.14 -6.38 -18.33
CA ALA A 141 6.41 -7.06 -18.57
C ALA A 141 7.09 -6.59 -19.86
N ASP A 142 6.33 -6.45 -20.96
CA ASP A 142 6.83 -5.94 -22.24
C ASP A 142 7.39 -4.51 -22.14
N LYS A 143 6.99 -3.75 -21.11
CA LYS A 143 7.44 -2.40 -20.81
C LYS A 143 8.47 -2.32 -19.68
N GLY A 144 8.93 -3.46 -19.16
CA GLY A 144 9.87 -3.54 -18.04
C GLY A 144 9.26 -3.11 -16.69
N VAL A 145 7.93 -3.17 -16.56
CA VAL A 145 7.18 -2.79 -15.35
C VAL A 145 6.69 -4.03 -14.62
N ARG A 146 6.76 -4.01 -13.30
CA ARG A 146 6.21 -5.02 -12.41
C ARG A 146 5.00 -4.48 -11.65
N ILE A 147 4.12 -5.36 -11.22
CA ILE A 147 2.89 -5.03 -10.49
C ILE A 147 3.03 -5.52 -9.06
N ALA A 148 2.89 -4.61 -8.11
CA ALA A 148 2.93 -4.88 -6.68
C ALA A 148 1.53 -4.72 -6.08
N PHE A 149 0.94 -5.80 -5.60
CA PHE A 149 -0.38 -5.72 -4.98
C PHE A 149 -0.29 -5.41 -3.49
N GLU A 150 -0.99 -4.38 -3.05
CA GLU A 150 -1.14 -4.13 -1.63
C GLU A 150 -2.09 -5.14 -1.00
N HIS A 151 -1.66 -5.68 0.14
CA HIS A 151 -2.39 -6.73 0.85
C HIS A 151 -3.24 -6.21 2.02
N CYS A 152 -3.60 -4.93 1.99
CA CYS A 152 -4.54 -4.37 2.96
C CYS A 152 -5.81 -5.22 3.02
N PRO A 153 -6.20 -5.77 4.19
CA PRO A 153 -7.37 -6.64 4.29
C PRO A 153 -8.69 -5.93 4.01
N GLN A 154 -8.70 -4.61 3.92
CA GLN A 154 -9.87 -3.75 3.72
C GLN A 154 -11.10 -4.20 4.52
N GLY A 155 -11.61 -3.36 5.34
CA GLY A 155 -12.72 -3.64 6.21
C GLY A 155 -12.34 -3.37 7.66
N GLN A 156 -13.30 -3.54 8.54
CA GLN A 156 -13.08 -3.37 9.95
C GLN A 156 -12.70 -4.73 10.54
N PHE A 157 -11.58 -4.81 11.26
CA PHE A 157 -11.08 -6.05 11.86
C PHE A 157 -12.11 -6.76 12.77
N HIS A 158 -13.12 -6.04 13.26
CA HIS A 158 -14.19 -6.58 14.08
C HIS A 158 -15.38 -7.13 13.29
N LEU A 159 -15.38 -7.00 11.95
CA LEU A 159 -16.38 -7.63 11.11
C LEU A 159 -15.78 -8.90 10.51
N PRO A 160 -16.35 -10.09 10.79
CA PRO A 160 -15.78 -11.36 10.34
C PRO A 160 -15.87 -11.58 8.83
N VAL A 161 -16.43 -10.64 8.10
CA VAL A 161 -16.68 -10.77 6.67
C VAL A 161 -16.43 -9.42 6.03
N MET A 162 -15.42 -9.26 5.24
CA MET A 162 -15.37 -8.28 4.14
C MET A 162 -13.94 -8.12 3.63
N HIS A 163 -13.43 -9.14 3.01
CA HIS A 163 -12.18 -9.00 2.27
C HIS A 163 -12.48 -8.53 0.85
N TYR A 164 -12.51 -7.22 0.63
CA TYR A 164 -12.55 -6.63 -0.72
C TYR A 164 -11.23 -6.82 -1.47
N ASN A 165 -10.26 -7.46 -0.83
CA ASN A 165 -8.93 -7.69 -1.34
C ASN A 165 -8.55 -9.15 -1.12
N PHE A 166 -8.40 -9.88 -2.23
CA PHE A 166 -8.03 -11.30 -2.22
C PHE A 166 -6.75 -11.55 -1.42
N LEU A 167 -5.76 -10.67 -1.52
CA LEU A 167 -4.48 -10.80 -0.82
C LEU A 167 -4.51 -10.30 0.62
N GLY A 168 -5.63 -9.86 1.13
CA GLY A 168 -5.78 -9.51 2.55
C GLY A 168 -5.42 -10.64 3.51
N GLN A 169 -5.47 -11.90 3.05
CA GLN A 169 -5.03 -13.07 3.79
C GLN A 169 -3.74 -13.64 3.19
N VAL A 170 -2.71 -13.83 4.02
CA VAL A 170 -1.39 -14.33 3.57
C VAL A 170 -1.47 -15.70 2.87
N ALA A 171 -2.40 -16.56 3.26
CA ALA A 171 -2.61 -17.86 2.58
C ALA A 171 -2.97 -17.70 1.09
N MET A 172 -3.60 -16.58 0.72
CA MET A 172 -3.98 -16.31 -0.66
C MET A 172 -2.80 -15.90 -1.53
N TRP A 173 -1.70 -15.40 -0.94
CA TRP A 173 -0.48 -15.07 -1.69
C TRP A 173 0.13 -16.32 -2.35
N GLU A 174 0.24 -17.41 -1.60
CA GLU A 174 0.74 -18.67 -2.12
C GLU A 174 -0.16 -19.22 -3.23
N ARG A 175 -1.49 -19.09 -3.07
CA ARG A 175 -2.44 -19.48 -4.10
C ARG A 175 -2.28 -18.69 -5.39
N LEU A 176 -2.14 -17.36 -5.29
CA LEU A 176 -1.92 -16.51 -6.46
C LEU A 176 -0.59 -16.88 -7.15
N PHE A 177 0.52 -16.95 -6.39
CA PHE A 177 1.83 -17.18 -6.98
C PHE A 177 1.99 -18.59 -7.58
N ASN A 178 1.26 -19.58 -7.07
CA ASN A 178 1.24 -20.91 -7.66
C ASN A 178 0.35 -20.99 -8.91
N ALA A 179 -0.62 -20.11 -9.05
CA ALA A 179 -1.58 -20.14 -10.18
C ALA A 179 -1.17 -19.24 -11.34
N THR A 180 -0.55 -18.07 -11.07
CA THR A 180 -0.16 -17.14 -12.14
C THR A 180 1.08 -17.59 -12.90
N GLN A 181 1.08 -17.33 -14.21
CA GLN A 181 2.25 -17.52 -15.09
C GLN A 181 3.12 -16.24 -15.19
N CYS A 182 2.75 -15.16 -14.50
CA CYS A 182 3.41 -13.85 -14.61
C CYS A 182 4.38 -13.62 -13.45
N GLU A 183 5.69 -13.69 -13.73
CA GLU A 183 6.74 -13.49 -12.73
C GLU A 183 6.82 -12.04 -12.21
N ASN A 184 6.31 -11.08 -12.96
CA ASN A 184 6.28 -9.66 -12.63
C ASN A 184 5.05 -9.24 -11.79
N ILE A 185 4.33 -10.21 -11.24
CA ILE A 185 3.33 -10.01 -10.19
C ILE A 185 3.98 -10.27 -8.83
N GLY A 186 3.80 -9.35 -7.89
CA GLY A 186 4.34 -9.42 -6.53
C GLY A 186 3.50 -8.63 -5.55
N ILE A 187 4.10 -8.29 -4.43
CA ILE A 187 3.46 -7.66 -3.28
C ILE A 187 4.02 -6.25 -3.04
N GLU A 188 3.13 -5.32 -2.81
CA GLU A 188 3.39 -4.11 -2.05
C GLU A 188 3.14 -4.44 -0.57
N TRP A 189 4.23 -4.57 0.15
CA TRP A 189 4.24 -5.17 1.48
C TRP A 189 4.11 -4.09 2.56
N ASP A 190 3.25 -4.34 3.55
CA ASP A 190 3.00 -3.44 4.68
C ASP A 190 3.01 -4.24 5.99
N ALA A 191 3.92 -3.88 6.90
CA ALA A 191 4.05 -4.52 8.19
C ALA A 191 2.80 -4.38 9.06
N SER A 192 2.13 -3.24 8.98
CA SER A 192 0.99 -2.94 9.84
C SER A 192 -0.19 -3.86 9.60
N HIS A 193 -0.47 -4.19 8.34
CA HIS A 193 -1.56 -5.09 7.98
C HIS A 193 -1.32 -6.52 8.46
N LEU A 194 -0.07 -6.96 8.56
CA LEU A 194 0.29 -8.26 9.14
C LEU A 194 0.15 -8.24 10.67
N LEU A 195 0.72 -7.22 11.31
CA LEU A 195 0.64 -7.07 12.78
C LEU A 195 -0.80 -7.00 13.27
N CYS A 196 -1.66 -6.23 12.60
CA CYS A 196 -3.08 -6.16 12.94
C CYS A 196 -3.82 -7.50 12.80
N GLN A 197 -3.30 -8.41 11.98
CA GLN A 197 -3.80 -9.78 11.82
C GLN A 197 -3.03 -10.80 12.69
N PHE A 198 -2.13 -10.34 13.57
CA PHE A 198 -1.27 -11.20 14.40
C PHE A 198 -0.36 -12.13 13.61
N VAL A 199 0.02 -11.72 12.39
CA VAL A 199 0.99 -12.41 11.52
C VAL A 199 2.36 -11.80 11.74
N ASP A 200 3.39 -12.66 11.89
CA ASP A 200 4.78 -12.22 12.04
C ASP A 200 5.31 -11.64 10.71
N PRO A 201 5.66 -10.33 10.66
CA PRO A 201 6.18 -9.70 9.46
C PRO A 201 7.51 -10.28 8.97
N VAL A 202 8.40 -10.64 9.89
CA VAL A 202 9.74 -11.14 9.54
C VAL A 202 9.66 -12.56 8.96
N ALA A 203 8.88 -13.44 9.59
CA ALA A 203 8.63 -14.78 9.05
C ALA A 203 7.95 -14.72 7.67
N ASN A 204 7.06 -13.74 7.48
CA ASN A 204 6.42 -13.51 6.19
C ASN A 204 7.43 -13.09 5.10
N ILE A 205 8.38 -12.18 5.40
CA ILE A 205 9.46 -11.79 4.47
C ILE A 205 10.34 -13.00 4.12
N HIS A 206 10.68 -13.85 5.09
CA HIS A 206 11.47 -15.05 4.80
C HIS A 206 10.79 -15.98 3.80
N LYS A 207 9.47 -16.05 3.81
CA LYS A 207 8.69 -16.87 2.88
C LYS A 207 8.51 -16.21 1.52
N PHE A 208 8.18 -14.93 1.48
CA PHE A 208 7.71 -14.24 0.27
C PHE A 208 8.63 -13.11 -0.23
N GLY A 209 9.80 -12.90 0.40
CA GLY A 209 10.63 -11.73 0.16
C GLY A 209 11.01 -11.47 -1.30
N ARG A 210 11.19 -12.54 -2.11
CA ARG A 210 11.48 -12.39 -3.56
C ARG A 210 10.29 -11.85 -4.37
N LYS A 211 9.09 -11.92 -3.81
CA LYS A 211 7.87 -11.36 -4.41
C LYS A 211 7.48 -10.01 -3.81
N ILE A 212 8.26 -9.47 -2.88
CA ILE A 212 8.07 -8.11 -2.35
C ILE A 212 8.75 -7.13 -3.33
N PHE A 213 7.95 -6.34 -4.02
CA PHE A 213 8.42 -5.39 -5.03
C PHE A 213 8.39 -3.94 -4.55
N HIS A 214 7.58 -3.65 -3.56
CA HIS A 214 7.48 -2.36 -2.91
C HIS A 214 7.13 -2.52 -1.43
N VAL A 215 7.44 -1.52 -0.60
CA VAL A 215 7.19 -1.56 0.84
C VAL A 215 6.59 -0.26 1.32
N HIS A 216 5.40 -0.36 1.92
CA HIS A 216 4.85 0.67 2.78
C HIS A 216 5.41 0.51 4.19
N ALA A 217 6.16 1.50 4.62
CA ALA A 217 6.69 1.56 5.97
C ALA A 217 5.64 2.15 6.91
N LYS A 218 4.80 1.28 7.41
CA LYS A 218 3.69 1.55 8.32
C LYS A 218 3.73 0.56 9.47
N ASP A 219 3.45 1.01 10.66
CA ASP A 219 3.53 0.23 11.88
C ASP A 219 2.12 -0.04 12.45
N ALA A 220 2.03 -0.85 13.47
CA ALA A 220 0.80 -1.07 14.21
C ALA A 220 1.08 -1.30 15.69
N PHE A 221 0.12 -0.91 16.50
CA PHE A 221 0.11 -1.15 17.95
C PHE A 221 -1.04 -2.08 18.30
N ILE A 222 -0.75 -3.13 19.07
CA ILE A 222 -1.76 -4.04 19.61
C ILE A 222 -1.95 -3.73 21.09
N ASN A 223 -3.14 -3.25 21.43
CA ASN A 223 -3.51 -2.96 22.81
C ASN A 223 -3.85 -4.26 23.55
N ARG A 224 -2.88 -4.80 24.28
CA ARG A 224 -3.01 -6.06 25.01
C ARG A 224 -4.12 -6.03 26.06
N GLN A 225 -4.34 -4.90 26.72
CA GLN A 225 -5.38 -4.76 27.74
C GLN A 225 -6.78 -4.89 27.13
N LEU A 226 -7.01 -4.20 26.00
CA LEU A 226 -8.29 -4.34 25.29
C LEU A 226 -8.47 -5.73 24.70
N LEU A 227 -7.40 -6.31 24.15
CA LEU A 227 -7.43 -7.67 23.61
C LEU A 227 -7.82 -8.71 24.68
N GLU A 228 -7.21 -8.62 25.86
CA GLU A 228 -7.51 -9.55 26.99
C GLU A 228 -8.91 -9.34 27.56
N ALA A 229 -9.38 -8.11 27.61
CA ALA A 229 -10.69 -7.78 28.18
C ALA A 229 -11.86 -8.07 27.24
N TYR A 230 -11.69 -7.84 25.94
CA TYR A 230 -12.81 -7.82 24.98
C TYR A 230 -12.60 -8.71 23.76
N GLY A 231 -11.42 -9.26 23.56
CA GLY A 231 -11.08 -10.05 22.38
C GLY A 231 -10.77 -9.22 21.13
N ILE A 232 -10.38 -9.91 20.07
CA ILE A 232 -9.84 -9.32 18.83
C ILE A 232 -10.85 -8.40 18.07
N CYS A 233 -12.13 -8.64 18.25
CA CYS A 233 -13.17 -7.90 17.54
C CYS A 233 -13.53 -6.54 18.17
N HIS A 234 -12.91 -6.18 19.30
CA HIS A 234 -13.16 -4.91 19.93
C HIS A 234 -12.39 -3.79 19.22
N HIS A 235 -13.05 -2.64 19.04
CA HIS A 235 -12.43 -1.45 18.47
C HIS A 235 -11.23 -0.99 19.31
N GLY A 236 -10.17 -0.54 18.65
CA GLY A 236 -8.93 -0.07 19.33
C GLY A 236 -7.98 -1.18 19.80
N VAL A 237 -8.32 -2.47 19.59
CA VAL A 237 -7.37 -3.58 19.85
C VAL A 237 -6.15 -3.50 18.95
N ALA A 238 -6.35 -3.14 17.69
CA ALA A 238 -5.28 -2.94 16.72
C ALA A 238 -5.39 -1.55 16.09
N GLU A 239 -4.31 -0.80 16.12
CA GLU A 239 -4.23 0.57 15.59
C GLU A 239 -3.03 0.70 14.65
N HIS A 240 -3.24 1.29 13.47
CA HIS A 240 -2.14 1.66 12.59
C HIS A 240 -1.35 2.83 13.18
N ARG A 241 -0.02 2.77 13.06
CA ARG A 241 0.88 3.78 13.61
C ARG A 241 2.00 4.12 12.63
N TRP A 242 2.62 5.26 12.82
CA TRP A 242 3.89 5.56 12.18
C TRP A 242 4.99 4.62 12.69
N PRO A 243 6.01 4.25 11.86
CA PRO A 243 7.20 3.55 12.33
C PRO A 243 7.85 4.21 13.54
N GLY A 244 8.11 3.41 14.58
CA GLY A 244 8.62 3.87 15.86
C GLY A 244 7.56 4.18 16.90
N PHE A 245 6.28 4.20 16.54
CA PHE A 245 5.15 4.34 17.46
C PHE A 245 4.31 3.08 17.59
N GLY A 246 4.65 2.03 16.85
CA GLY A 246 4.05 0.71 16.91
C GLY A 246 4.96 -0.36 17.51
N GLN A 247 4.76 -1.60 17.10
CA GLN A 247 5.43 -2.78 17.64
C GLN A 247 6.25 -3.54 16.59
N ALA A 248 6.37 -3.03 15.36
CA ALA A 248 7.17 -3.65 14.33
C ALA A 248 8.67 -3.59 14.66
N ASN A 249 9.37 -4.71 14.56
CA ASN A 249 10.83 -4.74 14.66
C ASN A 249 11.48 -4.31 13.34
N TRP A 250 11.56 -3.02 13.10
CA TRP A 250 12.07 -2.47 11.83
C TRP A 250 13.53 -2.82 11.57
N ALA A 251 14.33 -3.04 12.59
CA ALA A 251 15.71 -3.50 12.39
C ALA A 251 15.73 -4.90 11.74
N GLU A 252 14.96 -5.85 12.25
CA GLU A 252 14.86 -7.19 11.67
C GLU A 252 14.14 -7.19 10.33
N ILE A 253 13.07 -6.40 10.17
CA ILE A 253 12.34 -6.25 8.91
C ILE A 253 13.28 -5.79 7.79
N ILE A 254 14.04 -4.71 8.02
CA ILE A 254 14.98 -4.17 7.03
C ILE A 254 16.07 -5.20 6.69
N HIS A 255 16.63 -5.88 7.70
CA HIS A 255 17.61 -6.93 7.47
C HIS A 255 17.03 -8.11 6.66
N ALA A 256 15.81 -8.53 6.95
CA ALA A 256 15.13 -9.60 6.22
C ALA A 256 14.87 -9.21 4.75
N LEU A 257 14.41 -7.99 4.50
CA LEU A 257 14.20 -7.43 3.16
C LEU A 257 15.52 -7.41 2.36
N LEU A 258 16.58 -6.88 2.95
CA LEU A 258 17.91 -6.85 2.30
C LEU A 258 18.43 -8.26 1.97
N ARG A 259 18.26 -9.23 2.89
CA ARG A 259 18.65 -10.62 2.65
C ARG A 259 17.81 -11.30 1.57
N ALA A 260 16.56 -10.89 1.42
CA ALA A 260 15.68 -11.37 0.35
C ALA A 260 16.00 -10.74 -1.02
N GLY A 261 16.90 -9.75 -1.07
CA GLY A 261 17.27 -9.05 -2.30
C GLY A 261 16.33 -7.90 -2.67
N TYR A 262 15.62 -7.33 -1.70
CA TYR A 262 14.74 -6.18 -1.94
C TYR A 262 15.55 -4.97 -2.47
N ASP A 263 15.12 -4.41 -3.60
CA ASP A 263 15.86 -3.43 -4.39
C ASP A 263 15.15 -2.07 -4.54
N SER A 264 14.08 -1.85 -3.79
CA SER A 264 13.30 -0.61 -3.82
C SER A 264 13.43 0.19 -2.51
N ASP A 265 12.51 1.10 -2.24
CA ASP A 265 12.54 2.04 -1.14
C ASP A 265 11.53 1.69 -0.05
N LEU A 266 11.70 2.28 1.13
CA LEU A 266 10.72 2.24 2.21
C LEU A 266 9.89 3.52 2.13
N ASN A 267 8.62 3.42 1.74
CA ASN A 267 7.74 4.57 1.65
C ASN A 267 6.84 4.66 2.87
N LEU A 268 7.00 5.73 3.63
CA LEU A 268 6.21 6.00 4.82
C LEU A 268 4.75 6.22 4.45
N GLU A 269 3.86 5.50 5.13
CA GLU A 269 2.42 5.65 5.07
C GLU A 269 1.84 5.86 6.47
N GLY A 270 1.17 6.98 6.69
CA GLY A 270 0.57 7.32 7.99
C GLY A 270 -0.95 7.20 8.02
N TRP A 271 -1.53 6.60 7.02
CA TRP A 271 -2.96 6.43 6.93
C TRP A 271 -3.51 5.67 8.15
N HIS A 272 -4.48 6.27 8.83
CA HIS A 272 -5.08 5.76 10.06
C HIS A 272 -4.25 5.86 11.35
N ASP A 273 -3.11 6.58 11.40
CA ASP A 273 -2.52 6.90 12.71
C ASP A 273 -3.50 7.76 13.52
N PRO A 274 -3.84 7.39 14.76
CA PRO A 274 -4.88 8.09 15.52
C PRO A 274 -4.46 9.49 16.00
N VAL A 275 -3.16 9.80 15.99
CA VAL A 275 -2.63 11.05 16.57
C VAL A 275 -1.99 11.94 15.51
N LEU A 276 -1.00 11.40 14.78
CA LEU A 276 -0.16 12.16 13.85
C LEU A 276 -0.66 11.96 12.40
N ARG A 277 -1.85 12.42 12.11
CA ARG A 277 -2.49 12.26 10.79
C ARG A 277 -3.14 13.53 10.28
N ASN A 278 -3.38 13.58 8.99
CA ASN A 278 -4.27 14.54 8.37
C ASN A 278 -5.74 14.16 8.67
N HIS A 279 -6.44 15.01 9.40
CA HIS A 279 -7.78 14.73 9.94
C HIS A 279 -8.93 14.99 8.96
N ASP A 280 -8.75 14.82 7.67
CA ASP A 280 -9.85 14.86 6.69
C ASP A 280 -10.84 13.68 6.85
N LEU A 281 -10.48 12.68 7.63
CA LEU A 281 -11.39 11.58 8.01
C LEU A 281 -11.91 11.81 9.42
N ALA A 282 -13.22 11.68 9.60
CA ALA A 282 -13.81 11.71 10.93
C ALA A 282 -13.11 10.68 11.84
N PRO A 283 -12.69 11.06 13.05
CA PRO A 283 -12.14 10.11 14.00
C PRO A 283 -13.16 9.01 14.27
N PRO A 284 -12.72 7.78 14.59
CA PRO A 284 -13.63 6.75 15.10
C PRO A 284 -14.47 7.33 16.25
N PRO A 285 -15.75 6.96 16.36
CA PRO A 285 -16.70 7.62 17.25
C PRO A 285 -16.38 7.56 18.74
N ASP A 286 -15.44 6.73 19.12
CA ASP A 286 -14.98 6.50 20.51
C ASP A 286 -13.61 7.16 20.81
N ILE A 287 -12.98 7.79 19.83
CA ILE A 287 -11.78 8.58 20.06
C ILE A 287 -12.21 10.06 20.22
N THR A 288 -12.20 10.55 21.44
CA THR A 288 -12.41 11.97 21.74
C THR A 288 -11.17 12.78 21.35
N LEU A 289 -10.85 12.82 20.07
CA LEU A 289 -9.88 13.78 19.55
C LEU A 289 -10.62 15.10 19.31
N ALA A 290 -10.06 16.18 19.82
CA ALA A 290 -10.55 17.50 19.50
C ALA A 290 -10.55 17.69 17.96
N PRO A 291 -11.59 18.31 17.37
CA PRO A 291 -11.59 18.62 15.95
C PRO A 291 -10.34 19.42 15.59
N VAL A 292 -9.53 18.92 14.68
CA VAL A 292 -8.32 19.59 14.22
C VAL A 292 -8.62 20.22 12.87
N SER A 293 -8.23 21.47 12.68
CA SER A 293 -8.37 22.10 11.37
C SER A 293 -7.52 21.36 10.33
N ARG A 294 -7.92 21.40 9.06
CA ARG A 294 -7.18 20.77 7.95
C ARG A 294 -5.69 21.16 7.96
N GLN A 295 -5.36 22.44 8.19
CA GLN A 295 -3.98 22.91 8.27
C GLN A 295 -3.23 22.31 9.46
N ALA A 296 -3.87 22.15 10.61
CA ALA A 296 -3.26 21.52 11.78
C ALA A 296 -3.06 20.01 11.56
N GLY A 297 -4.02 19.35 10.90
CA GLY A 297 -3.89 17.93 10.50
C GLY A 297 -2.72 17.69 9.56
N GLN A 298 -2.53 18.52 8.54
CA GLN A 298 -1.36 18.45 7.65
C GLN A 298 -0.03 18.60 8.41
N LYS A 299 0.04 19.52 9.37
CA LYS A 299 1.23 19.67 10.20
C LYS A 299 1.51 18.46 11.09
N LEU A 300 0.47 17.82 11.63
CA LEU A 300 0.61 16.59 12.41
C LEU A 300 1.11 15.43 11.55
N GLU A 301 0.58 15.28 10.34
CA GLU A 301 1.03 14.28 9.39
C GLU A 301 2.50 14.51 8.99
N GLN A 302 2.88 15.74 8.66
CA GLN A 302 4.27 16.10 8.38
C GLN A 302 5.19 15.81 9.58
N GLN A 303 4.73 16.06 10.79
CA GLN A 303 5.48 15.71 12.01
C GLN A 303 5.64 14.18 12.13
N GLY A 304 4.61 13.40 11.87
CA GLY A 304 4.67 11.94 11.83
C GLY A 304 5.70 11.43 10.82
N LEU A 305 5.67 11.97 9.61
CA LEU A 305 6.65 11.66 8.55
C LEU A 305 8.10 11.91 9.00
N LEU A 306 8.36 13.07 9.61
CA LEU A 306 9.73 13.43 10.07
C LEU A 306 10.21 12.53 11.19
N LEU A 307 9.35 12.21 12.16
CA LEU A 307 9.68 11.33 13.28
C LEU A 307 9.93 9.90 12.80
N ALA A 308 9.06 9.36 11.96
CA ALA A 308 9.19 8.02 11.40
C ALA A 308 10.43 7.90 10.51
N ARG A 309 10.70 8.91 9.65
CA ARG A 309 11.93 8.95 8.85
C ARG A 309 13.18 8.89 9.73
N LYS A 310 13.24 9.74 10.77
CA LYS A 310 14.38 9.78 11.71
C LYS A 310 14.56 8.43 12.42
N TRP A 311 13.47 7.78 12.75
CA TRP A 311 13.51 6.45 13.38
C TRP A 311 14.06 5.39 12.43
N LEU A 312 13.51 5.26 11.21
CA LEU A 312 13.94 4.25 10.23
C LEU A 312 15.38 4.48 9.74
N GLN A 313 15.83 5.73 9.66
CA GLN A 313 17.19 6.08 9.21
C GLN A 313 18.29 5.37 10.00
N GLN A 314 18.01 4.95 11.23
CA GLN A 314 18.97 4.23 12.09
C GLN A 314 19.25 2.80 11.60
N PHE A 315 18.35 2.21 10.82
CA PHE A 315 18.40 0.82 10.37
C PHE A 315 18.68 0.68 8.88
N VAL A 316 18.45 1.73 8.10
CA VAL A 316 18.70 1.72 6.65
C VAL A 316 20.19 1.95 6.40
N PRO A 317 20.87 1.02 5.70
CA PRO A 317 22.28 1.22 5.33
C PRO A 317 22.47 2.50 4.50
N ALA A 318 23.59 3.20 4.71
CA ALA A 318 23.96 4.32 3.85
C ALA A 318 24.07 3.86 2.39
N GLU A 319 23.60 4.66 1.45
CA GLU A 319 23.87 4.42 0.02
C GLU A 319 25.37 4.66 -0.23
N HIS A 320 26.03 3.69 -0.81
CA HIS A 320 27.45 3.76 -1.25
C HIS A 320 27.55 4.29 -2.67
#